data_e99bdc7bec47da209c094e38b564aea9
#
_entry.id   e99bdc7bec47da209c094e38b564aea9
#
_cell.length_a   1.000
_cell.length_b   1.000
_cell.length_c   1.000
_cell.angle_alpha   90.00
_cell.angle_beta   90.00
_cell.angle_gamma   90.00
#
_symmetry.space_group_name_H-M   'P 1'
#
loop_
_entity.id
_entity.type
_entity.pdbx_description
1 polymer ?
#
loop_
_entity_poly.entity_id
_entity_poly.type
_entity_poly.pdbx_seq_one_letter_code
_entity_poly.pdbx_strand_id
1 'polypeptide(L)'
;MINDGYDLVVKGTHQHDTLKSVIFTPTDWHLIRKCPAPVLLVKEKEWPAHGNILAAVNAVSENEQHLALNKRIINDARFICDLANAQLNLVNAYPATPVNIAIEIPEFNPGLYNESVKKHHIESTNALAAEFNLSQEQCFIEEGLPEDVIPDVAKRLNSELVVIGTVGRTGLSAALVGNTAEHVIDSLDCDVLALKPDGYVSPMAKKLD
;
A
#
# COMPACT_ATOMS: atom_id res chain seq x y z
N MET A 1 -3.27 -12.99 -21.43
CA MET A 1 -2.79 -12.18 -20.29
C MET A 1 -1.52 -12.75 -19.69
N ILE A 2 -1.52 -13.97 -19.16
CA ILE A 2 -0.31 -14.52 -18.49
C ILE A 2 0.83 -14.75 -19.47
N ASN A 3 0.53 -15.11 -20.72
CA ASN A 3 1.50 -15.43 -21.74
C ASN A 3 1.91 -14.24 -22.62
N ASP A 4 1.23 -13.11 -22.55
CA ASP A 4 1.38 -12.00 -23.50
C ASP A 4 2.24 -10.85 -22.96
N GLY A 5 2.69 -10.92 -21.68
CA GLY A 5 3.66 -10.00 -21.11
C GLY A 5 3.15 -8.55 -20.98
N TYR A 6 1.92 -8.34 -20.48
CA TYR A 6 1.41 -7.00 -20.22
C TYR A 6 2.09 -6.37 -19.01
N ASP A 7 2.42 -5.09 -19.12
CA ASP A 7 3.08 -4.30 -18.07
C ASP A 7 2.08 -3.75 -17.03
N LEU A 8 0.82 -3.57 -17.40
CA LEU A 8 -0.24 -3.01 -16.57
C LEU A 8 -1.61 -3.53 -16.97
N VAL A 9 -2.45 -3.83 -16.00
CA VAL A 9 -3.88 -4.10 -16.20
C VAL A 9 -4.67 -2.96 -15.59
N VAL A 10 -5.51 -2.31 -16.39
CA VAL A 10 -6.41 -1.24 -15.95
C VAL A 10 -7.84 -1.75 -15.92
N LYS A 11 -8.54 -1.55 -14.82
CA LYS A 11 -9.94 -1.93 -14.66
C LYS A 11 -10.75 -0.83 -13.99
N GLY A 12 -11.81 -0.37 -14.66
CA GLY A 12 -12.81 0.50 -14.05
C GLY A 12 -13.61 -0.23 -12.97
N THR A 13 -13.78 0.40 -11.82
CA THR A 13 -14.66 -0.05 -10.75
C THR A 13 -16.02 0.64 -10.89
N HIS A 14 -17.10 -0.05 -10.58
CA HIS A 14 -18.45 0.54 -10.64
C HIS A 14 -18.84 1.06 -9.26
N GLN A 15 -19.33 2.31 -9.20
CA GLN A 15 -20.10 2.78 -8.04
C GLN A 15 -21.52 2.23 -8.13
N HIS A 16 -22.01 1.64 -7.06
CA HIS A 16 -23.43 1.37 -6.93
C HIS A 16 -24.14 2.62 -6.43
N ASP A 17 -25.07 3.16 -7.22
CA ASP A 17 -25.83 4.41 -6.96
C ASP A 17 -26.55 4.43 -5.59
N THR A 18 -26.78 3.28 -4.97
CA THR A 18 -27.56 3.15 -3.75
C THR A 18 -26.76 3.27 -2.45
N LEU A 19 -25.43 3.09 -2.45
CA LEU A 19 -24.63 2.98 -1.20
C LEU A 19 -23.51 4.00 -1.07
N LYS A 20 -23.28 4.89 -2.06
CA LYS A 20 -22.15 5.86 -2.08
C LYS A 20 -20.77 5.25 -1.78
N SER A 21 -20.65 3.93 -1.76
CA SER A 21 -19.41 3.19 -1.55
C SER A 21 -19.03 2.41 -2.80
N VAL A 22 -17.74 2.38 -3.10
CA VAL A 22 -17.21 1.54 -4.18
C VAL A 22 -17.24 0.10 -3.70
N ILE A 23 -17.97 -0.76 -4.39
CA ILE A 23 -17.99 -2.21 -4.10
C ILE A 23 -17.08 -2.89 -5.10
N PHE A 24 -15.99 -3.47 -4.61
CA PHE A 24 -15.11 -4.29 -5.43
C PHE A 24 -15.81 -5.61 -5.80
N THR A 25 -15.81 -5.91 -7.09
CA THR A 25 -16.40 -7.15 -7.61
C THR A 25 -15.48 -8.34 -7.34
N PRO A 26 -16.00 -9.58 -7.36
CA PRO A 26 -15.15 -10.78 -7.32
C PRO A 26 -14.04 -10.77 -8.39
N THR A 27 -14.27 -10.14 -9.55
CA THR A 27 -13.28 -9.99 -10.62
C THR A 27 -12.13 -9.08 -10.20
N ASP A 28 -12.41 -7.98 -9.50
CA ASP A 28 -11.39 -7.06 -9.01
C ASP A 28 -10.45 -7.78 -8.04
N TRP A 29 -11.01 -8.52 -7.09
CA TRP A 29 -10.25 -9.34 -6.15
C TRP A 29 -9.46 -10.45 -6.83
N HIS A 30 -10.00 -11.07 -7.89
CA HIS A 30 -9.26 -12.07 -8.67
C HIS A 30 -8.05 -11.44 -9.39
N LEU A 31 -8.19 -10.24 -9.94
CA LEU A 31 -7.08 -9.52 -10.56
C LEU A 31 -6.03 -9.17 -9.51
N ILE A 32 -6.42 -8.54 -8.40
CA ILE A 32 -5.49 -8.17 -7.33
C ILE A 32 -4.74 -9.38 -6.79
N ARG A 33 -5.39 -10.52 -6.63
CA ARG A 33 -4.78 -11.73 -6.05
C ARG A 33 -3.88 -12.49 -7.02
N LYS A 34 -4.23 -12.56 -8.31
CA LYS A 34 -3.66 -13.54 -9.25
C LYS A 34 -2.95 -12.92 -10.44
N CYS A 35 -3.17 -11.65 -10.75
CA CYS A 35 -2.50 -11.01 -11.88
C CYS A 35 -1.01 -10.83 -11.57
N PRO A 36 -0.10 -11.27 -12.46
CA PRO A 36 1.34 -11.05 -12.29
C PRO A 36 1.74 -9.60 -12.58
N ALA A 37 1.00 -8.92 -13.47
CA ALA A 37 1.21 -7.51 -13.76
C ALA A 37 0.60 -6.61 -12.68
N PRO A 38 1.07 -5.38 -12.51
CA PRO A 38 0.40 -4.34 -11.75
C PRO A 38 -1.07 -4.19 -12.14
N VAL A 39 -1.94 -3.93 -11.17
CA VAL A 39 -3.39 -3.74 -11.42
C VAL A 39 -3.78 -2.35 -10.95
N LEU A 40 -4.21 -1.51 -11.88
CA LEU A 40 -4.79 -0.20 -11.62
C LEU A 40 -6.32 -0.32 -11.60
N LEU A 41 -6.89 -0.09 -10.43
CA LEU A 41 -8.34 0.02 -10.25
C LEU A 41 -8.73 1.49 -10.32
N VAL A 42 -9.52 1.84 -11.33
CA VAL A 42 -9.90 3.22 -11.62
C VAL A 42 -11.34 3.46 -11.16
N LYS A 43 -11.53 4.52 -10.40
CA LYS A 43 -12.84 5.03 -9.99
C LYS A 43 -13.27 6.16 -10.93
N GLU A 44 -14.55 6.44 -10.98
CA GLU A 44 -15.13 7.50 -11.82
C GLU A 44 -14.88 8.89 -11.20
N LYS A 45 -13.61 9.27 -11.08
CA LYS A 45 -13.20 10.57 -10.54
C LYS A 45 -12.11 11.17 -11.42
N GLU A 46 -12.31 12.40 -11.88
CA GLU A 46 -11.27 13.12 -12.59
C GLU A 46 -10.15 13.56 -11.64
N TRP A 47 -8.91 13.43 -12.07
CA TRP A 47 -7.77 13.91 -11.32
C TRP A 47 -7.59 15.40 -11.54
N PRO A 48 -7.51 16.22 -10.48
CA PRO A 48 -7.17 17.62 -10.61
C PRO A 48 -5.72 17.80 -11.05
N ALA A 49 -5.41 18.94 -11.64
CA ALA A 49 -4.01 19.34 -11.81
C ALA A 49 -3.33 19.47 -10.45
N HIS A 50 -2.10 18.97 -10.33
CA HIS A 50 -1.33 18.97 -9.07
C HIS A 50 -1.99 18.16 -7.94
N GLY A 51 -2.62 17.03 -8.27
CA GLY A 51 -3.16 16.09 -7.29
C GLY A 51 -2.09 15.43 -6.43
N ASN A 52 -2.52 14.60 -5.47
CA ASN A 52 -1.63 13.87 -4.57
C ASN A 52 -1.66 12.37 -4.87
N ILE A 53 -0.49 11.76 -4.90
CA ILE A 53 -0.32 10.31 -4.96
C ILE A 53 0.33 9.85 -3.66
N LEU A 54 -0.25 8.82 -3.05
CA LEU A 54 0.19 8.28 -1.79
C LEU A 54 0.80 6.89 -1.98
N ALA A 55 2.06 6.73 -1.64
CA ALA A 55 2.77 5.45 -1.68
C ALA A 55 2.78 4.81 -0.28
N ALA A 56 2.12 3.67 -0.13
CA ALA A 56 2.04 2.94 1.13
C ALA A 56 3.23 1.97 1.26
N VAL A 57 4.12 2.25 2.23
CA VAL A 57 5.36 1.51 2.44
C VAL A 57 5.43 0.88 3.84
N ASN A 58 6.22 -0.19 3.98
CA ASN A 58 6.62 -0.74 5.26
C ASN A 58 8.15 -0.64 5.40
N ALA A 59 8.63 0.53 5.82
CA ALA A 59 10.05 0.86 5.84
C ALA A 59 10.87 0.07 6.88
N VAL A 60 10.21 -0.57 7.86
CA VAL A 60 10.85 -1.31 8.96
C VAL A 60 10.96 -2.81 8.65
N SER A 61 10.55 -3.25 7.46
CA SER A 61 10.65 -4.66 7.12
C SER A 61 12.10 -5.10 6.96
N GLU A 62 12.48 -6.19 7.62
CA GLU A 62 13.79 -6.84 7.45
C GLU A 62 13.83 -7.80 6.25
N ASN A 63 12.69 -8.04 5.61
CA ASN A 63 12.59 -8.93 4.46
C ASN A 63 13.04 -8.20 3.17
N GLU A 64 14.06 -8.72 2.49
CA GLU A 64 14.60 -8.14 1.26
C GLU A 64 13.54 -7.95 0.16
N GLN A 65 12.60 -8.88 0.02
CA GLN A 65 11.52 -8.78 -0.97
C GLN A 65 10.57 -7.61 -0.64
N HIS A 66 10.32 -7.36 0.64
CA HIS A 66 9.50 -6.22 1.07
C HIS A 66 10.24 -4.90 0.87
N LEU A 67 11.55 -4.87 1.14
CA LEU A 67 12.38 -3.68 0.86
C LEU A 67 12.42 -3.37 -0.64
N ALA A 68 12.60 -4.38 -1.48
CA ALA A 68 12.54 -4.23 -2.93
C ALA A 68 11.15 -3.75 -3.39
N LEU A 69 10.07 -4.29 -2.80
CA LEU A 69 8.71 -3.86 -3.09
C LEU A 69 8.45 -2.41 -2.69
N ASN A 70 8.96 -1.94 -1.55
CA ASN A 70 8.88 -0.54 -1.16
C ASN A 70 9.50 0.38 -2.22
N LYS A 71 10.71 0.05 -2.70
CA LYS A 71 11.39 0.81 -3.75
C LYS A 71 10.60 0.81 -5.06
N ARG A 72 10.02 -0.31 -5.42
CA ARG A 72 9.13 -0.41 -6.58
C ARG A 72 7.88 0.46 -6.42
N ILE A 73 7.22 0.40 -5.27
CA ILE A 73 6.04 1.24 -4.95
C ILE A 73 6.36 2.72 -5.16
N ILE A 74 7.51 3.18 -4.63
CA ILE A 74 7.91 4.59 -4.74
C ILE A 74 8.26 4.96 -6.19
N ASN A 75 8.97 4.09 -6.92
CA ASN A 75 9.33 4.35 -8.31
C ASN A 75 8.09 4.42 -9.21
N ASP A 76 7.17 3.47 -9.09
CA ASP A 76 5.95 3.44 -9.90
C ASP A 76 5.04 4.64 -9.55
N ALA A 77 4.93 4.99 -8.26
CA ALA A 77 4.21 6.19 -7.82
C ALA A 77 4.85 7.47 -8.38
N ARG A 78 6.17 7.59 -8.35
CA ARG A 78 6.90 8.74 -8.92
C ARG A 78 6.68 8.87 -10.42
N PHE A 79 6.79 7.76 -11.14
CA PHE A 79 6.53 7.76 -12.58
C PHE A 79 5.14 8.32 -12.92
N ILE A 80 4.12 7.93 -12.13
CA ILE A 80 2.76 8.45 -12.31
C ILE A 80 2.67 9.92 -11.89
N CYS A 81 3.35 10.34 -10.82
CA CYS A 81 3.43 11.75 -10.42
C CYS A 81 4.00 12.62 -11.55
N ASP A 82 5.06 12.16 -12.19
CA ASP A 82 5.70 12.89 -13.30
C ASP A 82 4.77 13.03 -14.51
N LEU A 83 4.00 11.97 -14.83
CA LEU A 83 3.01 11.98 -15.90
C LEU A 83 1.80 12.90 -15.61
N ALA A 84 1.32 12.88 -14.37
CA ALA A 84 0.12 13.60 -13.94
C ALA A 84 0.43 15.00 -13.38
N ASN A 85 1.70 15.39 -13.28
CA ASN A 85 2.15 16.59 -12.58
C ASN A 85 1.58 16.66 -11.15
N ALA A 86 1.66 15.52 -10.43
CA ALA A 86 1.15 15.33 -9.08
C ALA A 86 2.28 15.31 -8.04
N GLN A 87 1.92 15.46 -6.77
CA GLN A 87 2.85 15.38 -5.64
C GLN A 87 2.90 13.96 -5.07
N LEU A 88 4.11 13.43 -4.89
CA LEU A 88 4.33 12.15 -4.22
C LEU A 88 4.40 12.32 -2.72
N ASN A 89 3.66 11.50 -1.99
CA ASN A 89 3.69 11.39 -0.54
C ASN A 89 3.88 9.92 -0.13
N LEU A 90 4.52 9.69 1.02
CA LEU A 90 4.68 8.36 1.61
C LEU A 90 3.81 8.21 2.85
N VAL A 91 3.26 7.02 3.08
CA VAL A 91 2.63 6.66 4.34
C VAL A 91 3.23 5.36 4.89
N ASN A 92 3.54 5.38 6.19
CA ASN A 92 3.95 4.23 6.97
C ASN A 92 3.13 4.19 8.27
N ALA A 93 2.38 3.12 8.48
CA ALA A 93 1.67 2.87 9.72
C ALA A 93 2.54 2.01 10.66
N TYR A 94 2.53 2.33 11.95
CA TYR A 94 3.19 1.52 12.97
C TYR A 94 2.22 1.12 14.08
N PRO A 95 2.37 -0.12 14.64
CA PRO A 95 1.40 -0.63 15.60
C PRO A 95 1.49 0.11 16.94
N ALA A 96 0.33 0.32 17.56
CA ALA A 96 0.25 0.70 18.96
C ALA A 96 0.82 -0.40 19.87
N THR A 97 1.28 -0.04 21.07
CA THR A 97 1.72 -1.05 22.05
C THR A 97 0.55 -1.96 22.43
N PRO A 98 0.74 -3.29 22.34
CA PRO A 98 -0.28 -4.20 22.82
C PRO A 98 -0.49 -4.04 24.35
N VAL A 99 -1.71 -3.69 24.72
CA VAL A 99 -2.09 -3.43 26.15
C VAL A 99 -1.78 -4.63 27.03
N ASN A 100 -1.86 -5.83 26.50
CA ASN A 100 -1.62 -7.08 27.23
C ASN A 100 -0.18 -7.22 27.75
N ILE A 101 0.82 -6.69 27.04
CA ILE A 101 2.24 -6.78 27.46
C ILE A 101 2.46 -5.99 28.74
N ALA A 102 1.79 -4.85 28.91
CA ALA A 102 1.90 -4.04 30.12
C ALA A 102 1.33 -4.73 31.37
N ILE A 103 0.41 -5.68 31.19
CA ILE A 103 -0.22 -6.44 32.28
C ILE A 103 0.64 -7.65 32.67
N GLU A 104 1.30 -8.27 31.69
CA GLU A 104 2.07 -9.52 31.91
C GLU A 104 3.49 -9.26 32.45
N ILE A 105 4.07 -8.09 32.19
CA ILE A 105 5.44 -7.74 32.58
C ILE A 105 5.40 -6.49 33.45
N PRO A 106 5.50 -6.63 34.81
CA PRO A 106 5.38 -5.50 35.74
C PRO A 106 6.43 -4.39 35.55
N GLU A 107 7.59 -4.71 34.99
CA GLU A 107 8.70 -3.76 34.74
C GLU A 107 8.64 -3.14 33.35
N PHE A 108 7.67 -3.53 32.49
CA PHE A 108 7.51 -3.00 31.17
C PHE A 108 6.98 -1.57 31.19
N ASN A 109 7.67 -0.66 30.54
CA ASN A 109 7.24 0.72 30.38
C ASN A 109 6.65 0.94 28.97
N PRO A 110 5.30 0.96 28.83
CA PRO A 110 4.65 1.12 27.54
C PRO A 110 5.04 2.41 26.82
N GLY A 111 5.26 3.50 27.57
CA GLY A 111 5.64 4.80 27.00
C GLY A 111 7.01 4.76 26.32
N LEU A 112 8.03 4.23 26.99
CA LEU A 112 9.37 4.10 26.42
C LEU A 112 9.38 3.16 25.20
N TYR A 113 8.60 2.09 25.26
CA TYR A 113 8.47 1.17 24.13
C TYR A 113 7.83 1.87 22.92
N ASN A 114 6.72 2.57 23.11
CA ASN A 114 6.05 3.32 22.06
C ASN A 114 6.94 4.37 21.42
N GLU A 115 7.67 5.14 22.24
CA GLU A 115 8.63 6.13 21.74
C GLU A 115 9.72 5.47 20.89
N SER A 116 10.23 4.32 21.33
CA SER A 116 11.26 3.58 20.60
C SER A 116 10.74 3.05 19.25
N VAL A 117 9.53 2.46 19.23
CA VAL A 117 8.87 1.99 18.00
C VAL A 117 8.63 3.14 17.05
N LYS A 118 8.03 4.22 17.54
CA LYS A 118 7.78 5.43 16.76
C LYS A 118 9.06 5.98 16.14
N LYS A 119 10.10 6.15 16.95
CA LYS A 119 11.40 6.65 16.50
C LYS A 119 11.99 5.77 15.40
N HIS A 120 11.96 4.46 15.58
CA HIS A 120 12.47 3.52 14.59
C HIS A 120 11.71 3.62 13.25
N HIS A 121 10.38 3.73 13.28
CA HIS A 121 9.59 3.92 12.07
C HIS A 121 9.87 5.26 11.39
N ILE A 122 10.04 6.34 12.16
CA ILE A 122 10.41 7.65 11.63
C ILE A 122 11.78 7.62 10.95
N GLU A 123 12.80 7.07 11.63
CA GLU A 123 14.16 6.99 11.10
C GLU A 123 14.22 6.13 9.83
N SER A 124 13.58 4.96 9.84
CA SER A 124 13.56 4.05 8.68
C SER A 124 12.79 4.64 7.49
N THR A 125 11.65 5.29 7.74
CA THR A 125 10.87 5.91 6.65
C THR A 125 11.59 7.11 6.06
N ASN A 126 12.20 7.95 6.90
CA ASN A 126 12.98 9.10 6.43
C ASN A 126 14.24 8.65 5.66
N ALA A 127 14.90 7.58 6.09
CA ALA A 127 16.02 7.01 5.36
C ALA A 127 15.58 6.52 3.96
N LEU A 128 14.46 5.80 3.89
CA LEU A 128 13.90 5.37 2.62
C LEU A 128 13.50 6.56 1.74
N ALA A 129 12.84 7.58 2.29
CA ALA A 129 12.43 8.79 1.58
C ALA A 129 13.64 9.54 1.00
N ALA A 130 14.75 9.62 1.75
CA ALA A 130 15.97 10.27 1.32
C ALA A 130 16.60 9.61 0.08
N GLU A 131 16.50 8.29 -0.08
CA GLU A 131 16.94 7.58 -1.29
C GLU A 131 16.22 8.10 -2.55
N PHE A 132 15.03 8.65 -2.38
CA PHE A 132 14.18 9.18 -3.44
C PHE A 132 14.08 10.71 -3.45
N ASN A 133 14.91 11.43 -2.73
CA ASN A 133 14.89 12.89 -2.61
C ASN A 133 13.52 13.44 -2.17
N LEU A 134 12.79 12.71 -1.30
CA LEU A 134 11.56 13.18 -0.69
C LEU A 134 11.87 13.88 0.63
N SER A 135 11.15 14.96 0.92
CA SER A 135 11.27 15.70 2.18
C SER A 135 10.50 14.98 3.30
N GLN A 136 10.82 15.31 4.55
CA GLN A 136 10.09 14.78 5.70
C GLN A 136 8.62 15.22 5.72
N GLU A 137 8.28 16.37 5.14
CA GLU A 137 6.92 16.88 5.03
C GLU A 137 6.04 16.01 4.12
N GLN A 138 6.66 15.22 3.24
CA GLN A 138 5.99 14.25 2.37
C GLN A 138 5.84 12.87 3.02
N CYS A 139 6.28 12.70 4.28
CA CYS A 139 6.26 11.42 4.99
C CYS A 139 5.23 11.44 6.13
N PHE A 140 4.19 10.65 6.00
CA PHE A 140 3.13 10.46 6.98
C PHE A 140 3.39 9.17 7.75
N ILE A 141 3.84 9.28 9.01
CA ILE A 141 4.25 8.15 9.83
C ILE A 141 3.38 8.16 11.08
N GLU A 142 2.40 7.28 11.13
CA GLU A 142 1.31 7.36 12.10
C GLU A 142 1.09 6.04 12.84
N GLU A 143 0.68 6.18 14.11
CA GLU A 143 0.31 5.06 14.96
C GLU A 143 -1.08 4.55 14.59
N GLY A 144 -1.20 3.24 14.37
CA GLY A 144 -2.46 2.57 14.07
C GLY A 144 -2.28 1.37 13.16
N LEU A 145 -3.40 0.74 12.83
CA LEU A 145 -3.43 -0.32 11.85
C LEU A 145 -3.34 0.28 10.43
N PRO A 146 -2.59 -0.33 9.50
CA PRO A 146 -2.50 0.17 8.13
C PRO A 146 -3.85 0.37 7.44
N GLU A 147 -4.83 -0.49 7.75
CA GLU A 147 -6.20 -0.44 7.24
C GLU A 147 -6.99 0.80 7.69
N ASP A 148 -6.56 1.46 8.77
CA ASP A 148 -7.15 2.69 9.27
C ASP A 148 -6.30 3.89 8.84
N VAL A 149 -4.99 3.82 9.03
CA VAL A 149 -4.05 4.93 8.78
C VAL A 149 -3.97 5.29 7.29
N ILE A 150 -3.84 4.30 6.39
CA ILE A 150 -3.64 4.59 4.97
C ILE A 150 -4.86 5.29 4.35
N PRO A 151 -6.11 4.81 4.56
CA PRO A 151 -7.28 5.51 4.07
C PRO A 151 -7.48 6.89 4.68
N ASP A 152 -7.16 7.07 5.98
CA ASP A 152 -7.28 8.38 6.63
C ASP A 152 -6.28 9.39 6.06
N VAL A 153 -5.02 9.00 5.88
CA VAL A 153 -4.00 9.86 5.23
C VAL A 153 -4.40 10.17 3.80
N ALA A 154 -4.85 9.16 3.02
CA ALA A 154 -5.31 9.36 1.65
C ALA A 154 -6.45 10.38 1.57
N LYS A 155 -7.41 10.30 2.50
CA LYS A 155 -8.54 11.23 2.59
C LYS A 155 -8.10 12.64 2.98
N ARG A 156 -7.21 12.80 3.97
CA ARG A 156 -6.69 14.11 4.40
C ARG A 156 -5.93 14.83 3.30
N LEU A 157 -5.19 14.06 2.48
CA LEU A 157 -4.45 14.59 1.33
C LEU A 157 -5.33 14.79 0.10
N ASN A 158 -6.58 14.34 0.11
CA ASN A 158 -7.40 14.18 -1.09
C ASN A 158 -6.62 13.44 -2.19
N SER A 159 -6.00 12.32 -1.85
CA SER A 159 -5.18 11.56 -2.79
C SER A 159 -6.03 11.07 -3.96
N GLU A 160 -5.46 11.17 -5.15
CA GLU A 160 -6.09 10.66 -6.39
C GLU A 160 -5.77 9.18 -6.59
N LEU A 161 -4.60 8.75 -6.11
CA LEU A 161 -4.11 7.39 -6.24
C LEU A 161 -3.41 6.96 -4.95
N VAL A 162 -3.69 5.73 -4.51
CA VAL A 162 -2.86 5.02 -3.55
C VAL A 162 -2.11 3.88 -4.25
N VAL A 163 -0.79 3.85 -4.10
CA VAL A 163 0.06 2.76 -4.60
C VAL A 163 0.41 1.85 -3.42
N ILE A 164 0.04 0.57 -3.52
CA ILE A 164 0.15 -0.39 -2.42
C ILE A 164 0.68 -1.75 -2.87
N GLY A 165 1.53 -2.38 -2.05
CA GLY A 165 1.93 -3.76 -2.22
C GLY A 165 0.86 -4.75 -1.73
N THR A 166 0.65 -5.83 -2.45
CA THR A 166 -0.42 -6.80 -2.16
C THR A 166 0.06 -8.16 -1.67
N VAL A 167 1.28 -8.27 -1.17
CA VAL A 167 1.83 -9.53 -0.64
C VAL A 167 1.82 -9.52 0.88
N GLY A 168 1.28 -10.60 1.44
CA GLY A 168 1.24 -10.80 2.88
C GLY A 168 2.62 -11.08 3.50
N ARG A 169 2.73 -10.84 4.81
CA ARG A 169 3.98 -10.93 5.61
C ARG A 169 4.70 -12.29 5.58
N THR A 170 4.08 -13.34 5.10
CA THR A 170 4.62 -14.72 5.23
C THR A 170 5.08 -15.36 3.93
N GLY A 171 5.16 -14.66 2.80
CA GLY A 171 5.86 -15.13 1.58
C GLY A 171 5.51 -16.54 1.02
N LEU A 172 4.68 -17.32 1.71
CA LEU A 172 4.55 -18.76 1.51
C LEU A 172 3.40 -19.21 0.61
N SER A 173 2.57 -18.32 0.11
CA SER A 173 1.66 -18.71 -0.96
C SER A 173 1.35 -17.52 -1.88
N ALA A 174 1.80 -17.66 -3.11
CA ALA A 174 1.63 -16.73 -4.21
C ALA A 174 0.15 -16.38 -4.54
N ALA A 175 -0.80 -16.87 -3.76
CA ALA A 175 -2.24 -16.72 -4.01
C ALA A 175 -2.97 -15.82 -3.02
N LEU A 176 -2.29 -15.34 -1.95
CA LEU A 176 -2.95 -14.55 -0.91
C LEU A 176 -2.49 -13.09 -0.97
N VAL A 177 -3.42 -12.21 -1.30
CA VAL A 177 -3.31 -10.79 -0.90
C VAL A 177 -3.31 -10.77 0.63
N GLY A 178 -2.43 -9.99 1.26
CA GLY A 178 -2.48 -9.85 2.71
C GLY A 178 -3.84 -9.25 3.13
N ASN A 179 -4.44 -9.77 4.18
CA ASN A 179 -5.72 -9.25 4.71
C ASN A 179 -5.68 -7.72 4.88
N THR A 180 -4.56 -7.18 5.34
CA THR A 180 -4.33 -5.74 5.46
C THR A 180 -4.52 -5.00 4.14
N ALA A 181 -3.91 -5.49 3.04
CA ALA A 181 -4.06 -4.85 1.74
C ALA A 181 -5.51 -4.91 1.22
N GLU A 182 -6.22 -6.00 1.49
CA GLU A 182 -7.64 -6.11 1.15
C GLU A 182 -8.47 -5.07 1.89
N HIS A 183 -8.31 -4.94 3.21
CA HIS A 183 -9.05 -3.97 4.02
C HIS A 183 -8.71 -2.52 3.65
N VAL A 184 -7.43 -2.23 3.38
CA VAL A 184 -7.02 -0.89 2.89
C VAL A 184 -7.73 -0.57 1.58
N ILE A 185 -7.68 -1.46 0.60
CA ILE A 185 -8.25 -1.24 -0.73
C ILE A 185 -9.77 -1.03 -0.66
N ASP A 186 -10.47 -1.79 0.17
CA ASP A 186 -11.92 -1.63 0.39
C ASP A 186 -12.29 -0.28 1.00
N SER A 187 -11.40 0.29 1.82
CA SER A 187 -11.65 1.54 2.55
C SER A 187 -11.25 2.81 1.79
N LEU A 188 -10.58 2.66 0.64
CA LEU A 188 -10.13 3.80 -0.15
C LEU A 188 -11.24 4.34 -1.05
N ASP A 189 -11.32 5.68 -1.17
CA ASP A 189 -12.24 6.40 -2.07
C ASP A 189 -11.56 6.89 -3.36
N CYS A 190 -10.25 6.66 -3.54
CA CYS A 190 -9.45 7.05 -4.68
C CYS A 190 -9.02 5.83 -5.52
N ASP A 191 -8.38 6.07 -6.66
CA ASP A 191 -7.81 5.01 -7.49
C ASP A 191 -6.75 4.20 -6.71
N VAL A 192 -6.54 2.96 -7.11
CA VAL A 192 -5.58 2.07 -6.43
C VAL A 192 -4.69 1.37 -7.44
N LEU A 193 -3.38 1.52 -7.29
CA LEU A 193 -2.40 0.71 -8.00
C LEU A 193 -1.86 -0.39 -7.07
N ALA A 194 -2.25 -1.61 -7.36
CA ALA A 194 -1.86 -2.80 -6.61
C ALA A 194 -0.63 -3.47 -7.25
N LEU A 195 0.48 -3.54 -6.49
CA LEU A 195 1.76 -4.07 -6.95
C LEU A 195 2.08 -5.42 -6.34
N LYS A 196 2.82 -6.24 -7.09
CA LYS A 196 3.44 -7.49 -6.64
C LYS A 196 4.95 -7.29 -6.51
N PRO A 197 5.65 -8.05 -5.64
CA PRO A 197 7.10 -8.08 -5.66
C PRO A 197 7.62 -8.62 -6.98
N ASP A 198 8.84 -8.27 -7.32
CA ASP A 198 9.53 -8.82 -8.48
C ASP A 198 9.67 -10.35 -8.36
N GLY A 199 9.55 -11.04 -9.48
CA GLY A 199 9.56 -12.51 -9.50
C GLY A 199 8.26 -13.17 -9.00
N TYR A 200 7.17 -12.42 -8.78
CA TYR A 200 5.89 -13.03 -8.45
C TYR A 200 5.39 -13.93 -9.58
N VAL A 201 5.14 -15.19 -9.23
CA VAL A 201 4.59 -16.19 -10.17
C VAL A 201 3.09 -16.36 -9.86
N SER A 202 2.26 -16.08 -10.86
CA SER A 202 0.80 -16.26 -10.73
C SER A 202 0.46 -17.73 -10.49
N PRO A 203 -0.41 -18.06 -9.52
CA PRO A 203 -0.91 -19.41 -9.34
C PRO A 203 -1.70 -19.93 -10.55
N MET A 204 -2.08 -19.05 -11.46
CA MET A 204 -2.74 -19.40 -12.72
C MET A 204 -1.74 -19.90 -13.78
N ALA A 205 -0.46 -19.52 -13.71
CA ALA A 205 0.57 -20.00 -14.64
C ALA A 205 0.78 -21.53 -14.56
N LYS A 206 0.62 -22.09 -13.34
CA LYS A 206 0.75 -23.54 -13.10
C LYS A 206 -0.42 -24.41 -13.62
N LYS A 207 -1.49 -23.79 -14.14
CA LYS A 207 -2.66 -24.49 -14.67
C LYS A 207 -2.68 -24.56 -16.19
N LEU A 208 -1.65 -24.04 -16.84
CA LEU A 208 -1.55 -23.95 -18.30
C LEU A 208 -0.54 -24.99 -18.87
N ASP A 209 0.14 -25.74 -18.00
CA ASP A 209 0.92 -26.94 -18.31
C ASP A 209 0.07 -28.21 -18.10
#